data_2c541c8de7fa8d60f5ae54349b2b179e
#
_entry.id   2c541c8de7fa8d60f5ae54349b2b179e
#
_cell.length_a   1.000
_cell.length_b   1.000
_cell.length_c   1.000
_cell.angle_alpha   90.00
_cell.angle_beta   90.00
_cell.angle_gamma   90.00
#
_symmetry.space_group_name_H-M   'P 1'
#
loop_
_entity.id
_entity.type
_entity.pdbx_description
1 polymer ?
#
loop_
_entity_poly.entity_id
_entity_poly.type
_entity_poly.pdbx_seq_one_letter_code
_entity_poly.pdbx_strand_id
1 'polypeptide(L)'
;NQVSTMIGVGTFIIAIFIILRVQLSKYLFLDIIFLAYFTYRGLLTFSRGGMLTAGVAFTAFIGCIVLHKRLTFKKLFLYTSVSFALFIGVWLYTTNITGGLILNRYAGKNAKGVQKKDASAGRGAIFEGQLESFYESPFFGIGVGNGKYKRIESNLKVTAAAHNEISRLLEEQGLLGFIALLILLIKPLVNIYFGTMYQRSFLISFYLFWFLTINHSAMRLAFPAFVYGLSLIKIKTEHE
;
A
#
# COMPACT_ATOMS: atom_id res chain seq x y z
N ASN A 1 4.24 7.67 -6.68
CA ASN A 1 3.49 6.67 -5.88
C ASN A 1 4.31 5.40 -5.65
N GLN A 2 4.98 4.86 -6.66
CA GLN A 2 5.70 3.58 -6.60
C GLN A 2 6.87 3.61 -5.63
N VAL A 3 7.71 4.64 -5.67
CA VAL A 3 8.82 4.83 -4.72
C VAL A 3 8.30 4.91 -3.28
N SER A 4 7.19 5.63 -3.05
CA SER A 4 6.55 5.69 -1.74
C SER A 4 6.10 4.31 -1.25
N THR A 5 5.56 3.48 -2.15
CA THR A 5 5.11 2.13 -1.81
C THR A 5 6.29 1.21 -1.46
N MET A 6 7.38 1.27 -2.23
CA MET A 6 8.62 0.53 -1.92
C MET A 6 9.19 0.91 -0.55
N ILE A 7 9.29 2.21 -0.29
CA ILE A 7 9.76 2.72 1.00
C ILE A 7 8.79 2.34 2.11
N GLY A 8 7.48 2.39 1.85
CA GLY A 8 6.44 1.98 2.80
C GLY A 8 6.56 0.51 3.22
N VAL A 9 6.85 -0.41 2.28
CA VAL A 9 7.11 -1.82 2.63
C VAL A 9 8.37 -1.94 3.48
N GLY A 10 9.45 -1.23 3.15
CA GLY A 10 10.66 -1.22 3.97
C GLY A 10 10.37 -0.74 5.39
N THR A 11 9.64 0.37 5.54
CA THR A 11 9.20 0.90 6.84
C THR A 11 8.40 -0.14 7.61
N PHE A 12 7.43 -0.80 6.95
CA PHE A 12 6.58 -1.82 7.55
C PHE A 12 7.37 -3.04 8.03
N ILE A 13 8.26 -3.58 7.19
CA ILE A 13 9.08 -4.76 7.53
C ILE A 13 10.02 -4.45 8.70
N ILE A 14 10.71 -3.30 8.70
CA ILE A 14 11.59 -2.91 9.79
C ILE A 14 10.82 -2.76 11.10
N ALA A 15 9.63 -2.14 11.05
CA ALA A 15 8.78 -1.99 12.23
C ALA A 15 8.33 -3.34 12.82
N ILE A 16 7.97 -4.31 11.96
CA ILE A 16 7.64 -5.68 12.39
C ILE A 16 8.85 -6.35 13.07
N PHE A 17 10.02 -6.26 12.47
CA PHE A 17 11.22 -6.90 13.00
C PHE A 17 11.59 -6.35 14.36
N ILE A 18 11.49 -5.03 14.55
CA ILE A 18 11.70 -4.40 15.87
C ILE A 18 10.71 -4.96 16.92
N ILE A 19 9.43 -5.10 16.56
CA ILE A 19 8.40 -5.63 17.47
C ILE A 19 8.64 -7.10 17.81
N LEU A 20 9.00 -7.90 16.81
CA LEU A 20 9.30 -9.31 17.00
C LEU A 20 10.68 -9.57 17.62
N ARG A 21 11.47 -8.51 17.84
CA ARG A 21 12.85 -8.60 18.31
C ARG A 21 13.76 -9.39 17.38
N VAL A 22 13.42 -9.44 16.10
CA VAL A 22 14.30 -9.95 15.06
C VAL A 22 15.25 -8.83 14.67
N GLN A 23 16.50 -8.95 15.05
CA GLN A 23 17.51 -7.93 14.77
C GLN A 23 17.92 -8.00 13.29
N LEU A 24 17.73 -6.89 12.56
CA LEU A 24 18.27 -6.70 11.21
C LEU A 24 19.76 -6.33 11.28
N SER A 25 20.11 -5.60 12.32
CA SER A 25 21.49 -5.19 12.59
C SER A 25 21.93 -5.74 13.96
N LYS A 26 23.23 -5.69 14.23
CA LYS A 26 23.80 -6.08 15.53
C LYS A 26 23.24 -5.23 16.68
N TYR A 27 22.75 -4.03 16.41
CA TYR A 27 22.32 -3.06 17.41
C TYR A 27 20.93 -2.53 17.13
N LEU A 28 20.03 -2.64 18.10
CA LEU A 28 18.63 -2.16 17.99
C LEU A 28 18.54 -0.67 17.60
N PHE A 29 19.48 0.17 18.07
CA PHE A 29 19.46 1.59 17.73
C PHE A 29 19.63 1.85 16.24
N LEU A 30 20.40 1.00 15.54
CA LEU A 30 20.56 1.08 14.08
C LEU A 30 19.23 0.74 13.36
N ASP A 31 18.50 -0.26 13.85
CA ASP A 31 17.20 -0.63 13.29
C ASP A 31 16.18 0.52 13.47
N ILE A 32 16.24 1.22 14.62
CA ILE A 32 15.43 2.42 14.86
C ILE A 32 15.84 3.57 13.92
N ILE A 33 17.14 3.77 13.71
CA ILE A 33 17.64 4.78 12.74
C ILE A 33 17.15 4.45 11.32
N PHE A 34 17.24 3.19 10.90
CA PHE A 34 16.71 2.77 9.61
C PHE A 34 15.21 3.01 9.50
N LEU A 35 14.43 2.68 10.54
CA LEU A 35 13.00 2.95 10.56
C LEU A 35 12.71 4.45 10.41
N ALA A 36 13.40 5.30 11.16
CA ALA A 36 13.27 6.75 11.06
C ALA A 36 13.65 7.28 9.66
N TYR A 37 14.76 6.78 9.09
CA TYR A 37 15.21 7.16 7.76
C TYR A 37 14.22 6.75 6.66
N PHE A 38 13.71 5.51 6.69
CA PHE A 38 12.71 5.05 5.71
C PHE A 38 11.40 5.84 5.85
N THR A 39 10.95 6.12 7.08
CA THR A 39 9.77 6.96 7.33
C THR A 39 9.97 8.37 6.76
N TYR A 40 11.11 8.99 7.03
CA TYR A 40 11.49 10.30 6.49
C TYR A 40 11.50 10.31 4.95
N ARG A 41 12.20 9.35 4.33
CA ARG A 41 12.23 9.23 2.87
C ARG A 41 10.85 8.98 2.28
N GLY A 42 10.01 8.19 2.95
CA GLY A 42 8.62 7.96 2.55
C GLY A 42 7.79 9.24 2.53
N LEU A 43 7.90 10.07 3.56
CA LEU A 43 7.24 11.37 3.64
C LEU A 43 7.74 12.33 2.56
N LEU A 44 9.05 12.39 2.29
CA LEU A 44 9.64 13.23 1.25
C LEU A 44 9.20 12.87 -0.18
N THR A 45 8.62 11.70 -0.40
CA THR A 45 8.02 11.39 -1.73
C THR A 45 6.79 12.21 -2.03
N PHE A 46 6.22 12.91 -1.05
CA PHE A 46 4.93 13.60 -1.14
C PHE A 46 3.77 12.72 -1.61
N SER A 47 3.95 11.40 -1.59
CA SER A 47 2.93 10.42 -1.97
C SER A 47 2.34 9.78 -0.71
N ARG A 48 1.07 10.08 -0.45
CA ARG A 48 0.34 9.59 0.73
C ARG A 48 0.12 8.07 0.70
N GLY A 49 -0.04 7.49 -0.50
CA GLY A 49 -0.47 6.11 -0.68
C GLY A 49 0.45 5.09 0.02
N GLY A 50 1.76 5.13 -0.24
CA GLY A 50 2.70 4.15 0.33
C GLY A 50 2.80 4.19 1.85
N MET A 51 2.77 5.38 2.45
CA MET A 51 2.82 5.53 3.91
C MET A 51 1.50 5.11 4.57
N LEU A 52 0.37 5.44 3.95
CA LEU A 52 -0.94 5.00 4.44
C LEU A 52 -1.10 3.48 4.37
N THR A 53 -0.68 2.86 3.26
CA THR A 53 -0.72 1.39 3.13
C THR A 53 0.18 0.71 4.15
N ALA A 54 1.39 1.25 4.40
CA ALA A 54 2.28 0.75 5.45
C ALA A 54 1.64 0.85 6.84
N GLY A 55 1.01 1.98 7.16
CA GLY A 55 0.30 2.17 8.42
C GLY A 55 -0.86 1.19 8.61
N VAL A 56 -1.70 1.00 7.59
CA VAL A 56 -2.81 0.04 7.65
C VAL A 56 -2.31 -1.40 7.81
N ALA A 57 -1.30 -1.81 7.03
CA ALA A 57 -0.71 -3.13 7.12
C ALA A 57 -0.10 -3.39 8.51
N PHE A 58 0.60 -2.40 9.06
CA PHE A 58 1.17 -2.46 10.40
C PHE A 58 0.09 -2.58 11.49
N THR A 59 -0.98 -1.79 11.38
CA THR A 59 -2.11 -1.86 12.32
C THR A 59 -2.78 -3.23 12.26
N ALA A 60 -2.97 -3.80 11.06
CA ALA A 60 -3.52 -5.14 10.90
C ALA A 60 -2.62 -6.21 11.54
N PHE A 61 -1.29 -6.11 11.35
CA PHE A 61 -0.33 -7.01 11.99
C PHE A 61 -0.42 -6.97 13.50
N ILE A 62 -0.39 -5.76 14.08
CA ILE A 62 -0.52 -5.57 15.53
C ILE A 62 -1.85 -6.10 16.03
N GLY A 63 -2.95 -5.77 15.35
CA GLY A 63 -4.29 -6.25 15.70
C GLY A 63 -4.36 -7.78 15.78
N CYS A 64 -3.83 -8.47 14.77
CA CYS A 64 -3.77 -9.93 14.76
C CYS A 64 -2.94 -10.50 15.93
N ILE A 65 -1.76 -9.93 16.21
CA ILE A 65 -0.89 -10.38 17.30
C ILE A 65 -1.55 -10.16 18.66
N VAL A 66 -2.26 -9.06 18.85
CA VAL A 66 -2.98 -8.75 20.10
C VAL A 66 -4.14 -9.71 20.31
N LEU A 67 -4.97 -9.94 19.27
CA LEU A 67 -6.08 -10.90 19.33
C LEU A 67 -5.61 -12.30 19.70
N HIS A 68 -4.37 -12.65 19.35
CA HIS A 68 -3.78 -13.94 19.70
C HIS A 68 -3.06 -13.96 21.05
N LYS A 69 -3.24 -12.93 21.88
CA LYS A 69 -2.67 -12.80 23.24
C LYS A 69 -1.14 -12.98 23.31
N ARG A 70 -0.43 -12.76 22.20
CA ARG A 70 1.03 -12.87 22.14
C ARG A 70 1.77 -11.61 22.62
N LEU A 71 1.06 -10.49 22.75
CA LEU A 71 1.57 -9.26 23.34
C LEU A 71 0.75 -8.90 24.59
N THR A 72 1.44 -8.64 25.70
CA THR A 72 0.78 -8.05 26.87
C THR A 72 0.41 -6.59 26.58
N PHE A 73 -0.69 -6.12 27.17
CA PHE A 73 -1.16 -4.74 27.01
C PHE A 73 -0.06 -3.70 27.30
N LYS A 74 0.78 -3.94 28.31
CA LYS A 74 1.92 -3.05 28.63
C LYS A 74 2.93 -2.95 27.48
N LYS A 75 3.29 -4.09 26.87
CA LYS A 75 4.22 -4.10 25.71
C LYS A 75 3.60 -3.45 24.49
N LEU A 76 2.32 -3.72 24.22
CA LEU A 76 1.59 -3.09 23.13
C LEU A 76 1.59 -1.58 23.30
N PHE A 77 1.20 -1.08 24.48
CA PHE A 77 1.18 0.34 24.79
C PHE A 77 2.56 0.98 24.62
N LEU A 78 3.61 0.33 25.12
CA LEU A 78 4.98 0.82 24.96
C LEU A 78 5.37 0.91 23.48
N TYR A 79 5.17 -0.14 22.70
CA TYR A 79 5.58 -0.15 21.28
C TYR A 79 4.79 0.85 20.45
N THR A 80 3.49 0.96 20.66
CA THR A 80 2.66 1.94 19.95
C THR A 80 3.04 3.37 20.32
N SER A 81 3.29 3.65 21.60
CA SER A 81 3.72 4.99 22.07
C SER A 81 5.08 5.38 21.50
N VAL A 82 6.06 4.47 21.50
CA VAL A 82 7.38 4.72 20.93
C VAL A 82 7.30 4.93 19.42
N SER A 83 6.54 4.10 18.71
CA SER A 83 6.34 4.22 17.25
C SER A 83 5.65 5.55 16.90
N PHE A 84 4.67 5.96 17.70
CA PHE A 84 3.95 7.22 17.52
C PHE A 84 4.85 8.43 17.79
N ALA A 85 5.64 8.40 18.86
CA ALA A 85 6.61 9.46 19.18
C ALA A 85 7.67 9.61 18.08
N LEU A 86 8.18 8.48 17.57
CA LEU A 86 9.13 8.46 16.45
C LEU A 86 8.49 9.06 15.19
N PHE A 87 7.26 8.63 14.86
CA PHE A 87 6.54 9.17 13.71
C PHE A 87 6.32 10.68 13.83
N ILE A 88 5.90 11.17 15.00
CA ILE A 88 5.73 12.61 15.24
C ILE A 88 7.06 13.35 15.08
N GLY A 89 8.14 12.83 15.66
CA GLY A 89 9.46 13.44 15.53
C GLY A 89 9.91 13.56 14.07
N VAL A 90 9.78 12.48 13.30
CA VAL A 90 10.09 12.49 11.87
C VAL A 90 9.17 13.40 11.08
N TRP A 91 7.87 13.45 11.44
CA TRP A 91 6.90 14.35 10.82
C TRP A 91 7.24 15.82 11.03
N LEU A 92 7.53 16.22 12.27
CA LEU A 92 7.91 17.59 12.61
C LEU A 92 9.20 18.00 11.90
N TYR A 93 10.21 17.13 11.92
CA TYR A 93 11.46 17.33 11.20
C TYR A 93 11.24 17.51 9.70
N THR A 94 10.46 16.64 9.08
CA THR A 94 10.15 16.71 7.64
C THR A 94 9.35 17.97 7.31
N THR A 95 8.42 18.36 8.17
CA THR A 95 7.63 19.59 8.02
C THR A 95 8.53 20.82 8.03
N ASN A 96 9.49 20.87 8.96
CA ASN A 96 10.44 21.98 9.06
C ASN A 96 11.31 22.07 7.79
N ILE A 97 11.95 20.98 7.40
CA ILE A 97 12.84 20.94 6.19
C ILE A 97 12.09 21.28 4.91
N THR A 98 10.82 20.88 4.80
CA THR A 98 10.02 21.16 3.58
C THR A 98 9.34 22.54 3.62
N GLY A 99 9.59 23.36 4.63
CA GLY A 99 8.92 24.66 4.78
C GLY A 99 7.39 24.55 4.82
N GLY A 100 6.85 23.47 5.42
CA GLY A 100 5.42 23.21 5.52
C GLY A 100 4.76 22.62 4.25
N LEU A 101 5.49 22.38 3.15
CA LEU A 101 4.91 21.83 1.91
C LEU A 101 4.26 20.45 2.14
N ILE A 102 4.79 19.66 3.07
CA ILE A 102 4.20 18.37 3.39
C ILE A 102 2.81 18.52 4.03
N LEU A 103 2.61 19.52 4.90
CA LEU A 103 1.31 19.81 5.49
C LEU A 103 0.28 20.16 4.41
N ASN A 104 0.65 21.06 3.49
CA ASN A 104 -0.19 21.41 2.35
C ASN A 104 -0.58 20.17 1.53
N ARG A 105 0.38 19.27 1.29
CA ARG A 105 0.14 18.04 0.54
C ARG A 105 -0.85 17.11 1.22
N TYR A 106 -0.73 16.91 2.54
CA TYR A 106 -1.63 16.03 3.30
C TYR A 106 -3.00 16.69 3.53
N ALA A 107 -3.06 18.02 3.63
CA ALA A 107 -4.31 18.80 3.68
C ALA A 107 -5.04 18.93 2.33
N GLY A 108 -4.53 18.31 1.24
CA GLY A 108 -5.14 18.41 -0.09
C GLY A 108 -4.94 19.76 -0.78
N LYS A 109 -3.97 20.57 -0.32
CA LYS A 109 -3.64 21.87 -0.88
C LYS A 109 -2.52 21.75 -1.94
N ASN A 110 -2.41 22.75 -2.79
CA ASN A 110 -1.26 22.91 -3.67
C ASN A 110 -0.05 23.52 -2.92
N ALA A 111 1.10 23.67 -3.58
CA ALA A 111 2.29 24.26 -2.97
C ALA A 111 2.08 25.70 -2.45
N LYS A 112 1.13 26.43 -3.02
CA LYS A 112 0.75 27.80 -2.60
C LYS A 112 -0.28 27.83 -1.46
N GLY A 113 -0.66 26.66 -0.90
CA GLY A 113 -1.64 26.58 0.20
C GLY A 113 -3.11 26.64 -0.24
N VAL A 114 -3.40 26.72 -1.55
CA VAL A 114 -4.76 26.79 -2.07
C VAL A 114 -5.36 25.39 -2.17
N GLN A 115 -6.61 25.22 -1.70
CA GLN A 115 -7.33 23.95 -1.76
C GLN A 115 -7.50 23.50 -3.22
N LYS A 116 -7.21 22.23 -3.48
CA LYS A 116 -7.45 21.64 -4.80
C LYS A 116 -8.94 21.40 -4.99
N LYS A 117 -9.49 21.79 -6.13
CA LYS A 117 -10.90 21.54 -6.50
C LYS A 117 -11.22 20.05 -6.59
N ASP A 118 -10.26 19.27 -7.09
CA ASP A 118 -10.36 17.81 -7.18
C ASP A 118 -9.21 17.15 -6.39
N ALA A 119 -9.55 16.53 -5.26
CA ALA A 119 -8.62 15.80 -4.42
C ALA A 119 -8.17 14.48 -5.08
N SER A 120 -8.98 13.93 -5.99
CA SER A 120 -8.72 12.69 -6.73
C SER A 120 -7.74 12.91 -7.90
N ALA A 121 -7.52 14.14 -8.32
CA ALA A 121 -6.70 14.51 -9.49
C ALA A 121 -7.15 13.78 -10.77
N GLY A 122 -8.46 13.73 -11.02
CA GLY A 122 -9.08 13.13 -12.20
C GLY A 122 -9.20 11.59 -12.15
N ARG A 123 -8.82 10.96 -11.02
CA ARG A 123 -8.86 9.48 -10.93
C ARG A 123 -10.27 8.92 -10.98
N GLY A 124 -11.26 9.66 -10.46
CA GLY A 124 -12.67 9.28 -10.53
C GLY A 124 -13.13 9.15 -11.97
N ALA A 125 -12.90 10.19 -12.78
CA ALA A 125 -13.28 10.19 -14.20
C ALA A 125 -12.55 9.08 -15.00
N ILE A 126 -11.26 8.79 -14.66
CA ILE A 126 -10.54 7.67 -15.28
C ILE A 126 -11.20 6.34 -14.91
N PHE A 127 -11.57 6.15 -13.65
CA PHE A 127 -12.22 4.93 -13.17
C PHE A 127 -13.59 4.70 -13.85
N GLU A 128 -14.42 5.75 -13.93
CA GLU A 128 -15.72 5.71 -14.62
C GLU A 128 -15.55 5.35 -16.10
N GLY A 129 -14.66 6.03 -16.82
CA GLY A 129 -14.39 5.71 -18.22
C GLY A 129 -13.83 4.29 -18.44
N GLN A 130 -13.12 3.72 -17.47
CA GLN A 130 -12.68 2.33 -17.53
C GLN A 130 -13.84 1.34 -17.38
N LEU A 131 -14.81 1.65 -16.50
CA LEU A 131 -16.02 0.83 -16.36
C LEU A 131 -16.91 0.92 -17.62
N GLU A 132 -17.06 2.11 -18.20
CA GLU A 132 -17.79 2.28 -19.47
C GLU A 132 -17.14 1.41 -20.57
N SER A 133 -15.83 1.46 -20.72
CA SER A 133 -15.09 0.64 -21.69
C SER A 133 -15.30 -0.87 -21.45
N PHE A 134 -15.36 -1.31 -20.19
CA PHE A 134 -15.67 -2.68 -19.84
C PHE A 134 -17.11 -3.07 -20.26
N TYR A 135 -18.10 -2.21 -20.03
CA TYR A 135 -19.48 -2.49 -20.46
C TYR A 135 -19.65 -2.55 -21.97
N GLU A 136 -18.85 -1.77 -22.73
CA GLU A 136 -18.84 -1.83 -24.20
C GLU A 136 -18.20 -3.11 -24.74
N SER A 137 -17.21 -3.66 -24.03
CA SER A 137 -16.44 -4.84 -24.47
C SER A 137 -16.22 -5.84 -23.32
N PRO A 138 -17.29 -6.46 -22.77
CA PRO A 138 -17.22 -7.19 -21.51
C PRO A 138 -16.45 -8.51 -21.60
N PHE A 139 -16.38 -9.19 -22.74
CA PHE A 139 -15.76 -10.51 -22.84
C PHE A 139 -14.24 -10.42 -22.98
N PHE A 140 -13.74 -9.64 -23.89
CA PHE A 140 -12.31 -9.57 -24.22
C PHE A 140 -11.65 -8.26 -23.79
N GLY A 141 -12.44 -7.28 -23.34
CA GLY A 141 -11.96 -5.93 -23.07
C GLY A 141 -11.55 -5.20 -24.35
N ILE A 142 -10.96 -4.03 -24.18
CA ILE A 142 -10.50 -3.20 -25.30
C ILE A 142 -9.05 -3.50 -25.73
N GLY A 143 -8.42 -4.50 -25.11
CA GLY A 143 -7.03 -4.88 -25.34
C GLY A 143 -6.03 -4.14 -24.45
N VAL A 144 -4.92 -4.84 -24.16
CA VAL A 144 -3.88 -4.34 -23.23
C VAL A 144 -3.24 -3.06 -23.74
N GLY A 145 -3.23 -2.03 -22.90
CA GLY A 145 -2.62 -0.72 -23.20
C GLY A 145 -3.51 0.25 -23.97
N ASN A 146 -4.67 -0.16 -24.46
CA ASN A 146 -5.56 0.67 -25.27
C ASN A 146 -6.36 1.69 -24.44
N GLY A 147 -6.46 1.54 -23.13
CA GLY A 147 -7.24 2.43 -22.28
C GLY A 147 -6.90 3.90 -22.39
N LYS A 148 -5.63 4.27 -22.64
CA LYS A 148 -5.29 5.69 -22.87
C LYS A 148 -5.85 6.23 -24.18
N TYR A 149 -5.88 5.44 -25.26
CA TYR A 149 -6.40 5.84 -26.56
C TYR A 149 -7.91 6.01 -26.49
N LYS A 150 -8.61 5.06 -25.87
CA LYS A 150 -10.06 5.13 -25.63
C LYS A 150 -10.46 6.39 -24.85
N ARG A 151 -9.69 6.81 -23.84
CA ARG A 151 -9.93 8.06 -23.08
C ARG A 151 -9.69 9.32 -23.91
N ILE A 152 -8.77 9.29 -24.85
CA ILE A 152 -8.56 10.41 -25.79
C ILE A 152 -9.77 10.54 -26.71
N GLU A 153 -10.25 9.43 -27.25
CA GLU A 153 -11.42 9.39 -28.16
C GLU A 153 -12.69 9.84 -27.44
N SER A 154 -12.90 9.46 -26.19
CA SER A 154 -14.07 9.84 -25.38
C SER A 154 -14.08 11.27 -24.85
N ASN A 155 -13.23 12.17 -25.38
CA ASN A 155 -13.11 13.58 -24.95
C ASN A 155 -12.73 13.81 -23.48
N LEU A 156 -12.40 12.79 -22.73
CA LEU A 156 -11.90 12.95 -21.36
C LEU A 156 -10.54 13.67 -21.31
N LYS A 157 -9.87 13.84 -22.48
CA LYS A 157 -8.56 14.53 -22.67
C LYS A 157 -7.49 14.16 -21.63
N VAL A 158 -7.67 13.01 -20.95
CA VAL A 158 -6.79 12.56 -19.86
C VAL A 158 -5.92 11.43 -20.38
N THR A 159 -4.68 11.75 -20.69
CA THR A 159 -3.65 10.77 -21.11
C THR A 159 -3.00 10.02 -19.93
N ALA A 160 -3.38 10.36 -18.68
CA ALA A 160 -2.82 9.75 -17.50
C ALA A 160 -3.05 8.24 -17.46
N ALA A 161 -2.04 7.50 -16.99
CA ALA A 161 -2.15 6.06 -16.82
C ALA A 161 -3.18 5.71 -15.74
N ALA A 162 -3.87 4.58 -15.90
CA ALA A 162 -4.73 4.02 -14.87
C ALA A 162 -3.96 3.86 -13.55
N HIS A 163 -4.58 4.24 -12.46
CA HIS A 163 -4.00 4.12 -11.12
C HIS A 163 -4.67 3.00 -10.31
N ASN A 164 -5.81 2.48 -10.77
CA ASN A 164 -6.51 1.36 -10.17
C ASN A 164 -6.34 0.14 -11.06
N GLU A 165 -5.81 -0.94 -10.50
CA GLU A 165 -5.55 -2.17 -11.25
C GLU A 165 -6.82 -2.96 -11.49
N ILE A 166 -7.80 -2.87 -10.59
CA ILE A 166 -9.06 -3.61 -10.70
C ILE A 166 -9.81 -3.16 -11.95
N SER A 167 -10.06 -1.85 -12.07
CA SER A 167 -10.76 -1.30 -13.24
C SER A 167 -9.94 -1.45 -14.53
N ARG A 168 -8.60 -1.39 -14.43
CA ARG A 168 -7.73 -1.62 -15.59
C ARG A 168 -7.82 -3.05 -16.15
N LEU A 169 -7.81 -4.05 -15.29
CA LEU A 169 -7.95 -5.46 -15.72
C LEU A 169 -9.31 -5.70 -16.37
N LEU A 170 -10.38 -5.10 -15.83
CA LEU A 170 -11.70 -5.18 -16.43
C LEU A 170 -11.75 -4.48 -17.79
N GLU A 171 -11.24 -3.24 -17.88
CA GLU A 171 -11.18 -2.46 -19.11
C GLU A 171 -10.40 -3.19 -20.22
N GLU A 172 -9.15 -3.61 -19.90
CA GLU A 172 -8.22 -4.12 -20.90
C GLU A 172 -8.46 -5.59 -21.30
N GLN A 173 -8.98 -6.42 -20.37
CA GLN A 173 -9.08 -7.88 -20.54
C GLN A 173 -10.49 -8.45 -20.34
N GLY A 174 -11.46 -7.61 -20.00
CA GLY A 174 -12.86 -8.03 -19.85
C GLY A 174 -13.05 -9.14 -18.82
N LEU A 175 -13.83 -10.15 -19.17
CA LEU A 175 -14.14 -11.31 -18.32
C LEU A 175 -12.88 -12.10 -17.91
N LEU A 176 -11.89 -12.21 -18.77
CA LEU A 176 -10.61 -12.86 -18.43
C LEU A 176 -9.87 -12.07 -17.35
N GLY A 177 -9.89 -10.74 -17.43
CA GLY A 177 -9.36 -9.85 -16.37
C GLY A 177 -10.10 -10.01 -15.06
N PHE A 178 -11.42 -10.17 -15.09
CA PHE A 178 -12.24 -10.44 -13.90
C PHE A 178 -11.87 -11.78 -13.24
N ILE A 179 -11.73 -12.86 -14.04
CA ILE A 179 -11.32 -14.17 -13.52
C ILE A 179 -9.91 -14.09 -12.90
N ALA A 180 -8.96 -13.44 -13.58
CA ALA A 180 -7.62 -13.23 -13.04
C ALA A 180 -7.66 -12.47 -11.69
N LEU A 181 -8.48 -11.42 -11.61
CA LEU A 181 -8.66 -10.65 -10.39
C LEU A 181 -9.24 -11.51 -9.26
N LEU A 182 -10.26 -12.33 -9.54
CA LEU A 182 -10.81 -13.25 -8.55
C LEU A 182 -9.76 -14.23 -8.01
N ILE A 183 -8.91 -14.79 -8.87
CA ILE A 183 -7.82 -15.68 -8.46
C ILE A 183 -6.85 -14.92 -7.55
N LEU A 184 -6.44 -13.71 -7.95
CA LEU A 184 -5.54 -12.87 -7.16
C LEU A 184 -6.12 -12.50 -5.78
N LEU A 185 -7.42 -12.28 -5.69
CA LEU A 185 -8.08 -11.94 -4.43
C LEU A 185 -8.30 -13.17 -3.54
N ILE A 186 -8.72 -14.30 -4.11
CA ILE A 186 -9.12 -15.49 -3.33
C ILE A 186 -7.90 -16.27 -2.83
N LYS A 187 -6.85 -16.40 -3.66
CA LYS A 187 -5.70 -17.25 -3.31
C LYS A 187 -5.01 -16.87 -1.99
N PRO A 188 -4.70 -15.60 -1.70
CA PRO A 188 -4.17 -15.21 -0.39
C PRO A 188 -5.15 -15.49 0.75
N LEU A 189 -6.46 -15.28 0.55
CA LEU A 189 -7.47 -15.54 1.57
C LEU A 189 -7.53 -17.01 1.97
N VAL A 190 -7.41 -17.91 0.99
CA VAL A 190 -7.30 -19.36 1.24
C VAL A 190 -6.06 -19.68 2.09
N ASN A 191 -4.90 -19.11 1.74
CA ASN A 191 -3.68 -19.30 2.51
C ASN A 191 -3.78 -18.74 3.93
N ILE A 192 -4.45 -17.59 4.11
CA ILE A 192 -4.73 -17.00 5.42
C ILE A 192 -5.63 -17.92 6.24
N TYR A 193 -6.68 -18.48 5.62
CA TYR A 193 -7.63 -19.36 6.30
C TYR A 193 -6.96 -20.63 6.87
N PHE A 194 -6.10 -21.28 6.06
CA PHE A 194 -5.38 -22.49 6.46
C PHE A 194 -4.09 -22.21 7.22
N GLY A 195 -3.64 -20.98 7.31
CA GLY A 195 -2.41 -20.61 8.02
C GLY A 195 -2.54 -20.75 9.54
N THR A 196 -1.40 -20.99 10.21
CA THR A 196 -1.33 -20.87 11.68
C THR A 196 -1.61 -19.42 12.10
N MET A 197 -1.97 -19.23 13.36
CA MET A 197 -2.29 -17.90 13.89
C MET A 197 -1.15 -16.89 13.70
N TYR A 198 0.10 -17.32 13.80
CA TYR A 198 1.27 -16.48 13.56
C TYR A 198 1.41 -16.12 12.08
N GLN A 199 1.29 -17.10 11.20
CA GLN A 199 1.31 -16.91 9.74
C GLN A 199 0.22 -15.96 9.30
N ARG A 200 -1.01 -16.08 9.84
CA ARG A 200 -2.14 -15.18 9.51
C ARG A 200 -1.79 -13.71 9.71
N SER A 201 -1.07 -13.36 10.79
CA SER A 201 -0.69 -11.98 11.06
C SER A 201 0.16 -11.38 9.93
N PHE A 202 1.12 -12.13 9.41
CA PHE A 202 1.94 -11.71 8.26
C PHE A 202 1.15 -11.69 6.96
N LEU A 203 0.46 -12.79 6.65
CA LEU A 203 -0.25 -12.94 5.38
C LEU A 203 -1.34 -11.90 5.21
N ILE A 204 -2.14 -11.62 6.27
CA ILE A 204 -3.15 -10.55 6.26
C ILE A 204 -2.50 -9.19 5.99
N SER A 205 -1.39 -8.91 6.64
CA SER A 205 -0.73 -7.61 6.53
C SER A 205 -0.15 -7.37 5.14
N PHE A 206 0.53 -8.36 4.55
CA PHE A 206 1.03 -8.28 3.18
C PHE A 206 -0.11 -8.26 2.15
N TYR A 207 -1.16 -9.03 2.38
CA TYR A 207 -2.34 -9.01 1.52
C TYR A 207 -3.03 -7.64 1.52
N LEU A 208 -3.26 -7.04 2.69
CA LEU A 208 -3.83 -5.70 2.80
C LEU A 208 -2.90 -4.65 2.18
N PHE A 209 -1.59 -4.75 2.41
CA PHE A 209 -0.63 -3.87 1.78
C PHE A 209 -0.74 -3.93 0.25
N TRP A 210 -0.74 -5.13 -0.33
CA TRP A 210 -0.90 -5.33 -1.77
C TRP A 210 -2.25 -4.81 -2.25
N PHE A 211 -3.34 -5.20 -1.61
CA PHE A 211 -4.71 -4.81 -2.01
C PHE A 211 -4.88 -3.29 -2.04
N LEU A 212 -4.41 -2.59 -1.02
CA LEU A 212 -4.45 -1.14 -1.00
C LEU A 212 -3.53 -0.53 -2.07
N THR A 213 -2.37 -1.16 -2.33
CA THR A 213 -1.45 -0.68 -3.36
C THR A 213 -2.07 -0.74 -4.75
N ILE A 214 -2.74 -1.82 -5.12
CA ILE A 214 -3.35 -1.96 -6.46
C ILE A 214 -4.50 -0.99 -6.70
N ASN A 215 -5.09 -0.44 -5.64
CA ASN A 215 -6.15 0.57 -5.74
C ASN A 215 -5.63 2.00 -5.98
N HIS A 216 -4.34 2.27 -5.77
CA HIS A 216 -3.77 3.60 -5.99
C HIS A 216 -2.50 3.62 -6.86
N SER A 217 -1.95 2.46 -7.16
CA SER A 217 -0.74 2.30 -7.96
C SER A 217 -0.83 0.97 -8.73
N ALA A 218 -1.11 1.03 -10.01
CA ALA A 218 -1.29 -0.16 -10.83
C ALA A 218 -0.09 -1.14 -10.77
N MET A 219 -0.34 -2.43 -11.01
CA MET A 219 0.67 -3.51 -10.98
C MET A 219 1.60 -3.51 -12.21
N ARG A 220 1.93 -2.34 -12.75
CA ARG A 220 2.81 -2.19 -13.91
C ARG A 220 4.29 -2.39 -13.61
N LEU A 221 4.63 -2.48 -12.33
CA LEU A 221 5.98 -2.75 -11.87
C LEU A 221 6.04 -4.08 -11.12
N ALA A 222 7.23 -4.65 -11.05
CA ALA A 222 7.49 -5.87 -10.30
C ALA A 222 7.16 -5.78 -8.80
N PHE A 223 7.20 -4.57 -8.22
CA PHE A 223 7.08 -4.39 -6.78
C PHE A 223 5.72 -4.80 -6.19
N PRO A 224 4.55 -4.39 -6.72
CA PRO A 224 3.27 -4.90 -6.22
C PRO A 224 3.15 -6.42 -6.35
N ALA A 225 3.68 -7.02 -7.42
CA ALA A 225 3.72 -8.47 -7.60
C ALA A 225 4.60 -9.15 -6.53
N PHE A 226 5.73 -8.54 -6.17
CA PHE A 226 6.58 -9.02 -5.08
C PHE A 226 5.84 -9.02 -3.73
N VAL A 227 5.15 -7.94 -3.38
CA VAL A 227 4.35 -7.86 -2.14
C VAL A 227 3.21 -8.87 -2.15
N TYR A 228 2.58 -9.08 -3.31
CA TYR A 228 1.61 -10.16 -3.48
C TYR A 228 2.22 -11.53 -3.19
N GLY A 229 3.41 -11.80 -3.73
CA GLY A 229 4.16 -13.03 -3.45
C GLY A 229 4.39 -13.25 -1.96
N LEU A 230 4.70 -12.18 -1.20
CA LEU A 230 4.86 -12.24 0.25
C LEU A 230 3.56 -12.65 0.98
N SER A 231 2.38 -12.33 0.42
CA SER A 231 1.10 -12.78 0.96
C SER A 231 0.80 -14.27 0.71
N LEU A 232 1.61 -14.93 -0.11
CA LEU A 232 1.47 -16.35 -0.47
C LEU A 232 2.51 -17.26 0.18
N ILE A 233 3.52 -16.73 0.86
CA ILE A 233 4.59 -17.53 1.46
C ILE A 233 4.06 -18.45 2.56
N LYS A 234 4.67 -19.63 2.67
CA LYS A 234 4.49 -20.52 3.83
C LYS A 234 5.61 -20.22 4.82
N ILE A 235 5.23 -19.78 6.01
CA ILE A 235 6.16 -19.53 7.10
C ILE A 235 6.22 -20.83 7.92
N LYS A 236 7.37 -21.52 7.89
CA LYS A 236 7.58 -22.67 8.80
C LYS A 236 7.78 -22.15 10.21
N THR A 237 7.08 -22.73 11.16
CA THR A 237 7.33 -22.53 12.59
C THR A 237 8.25 -23.67 13.08
N GLU A 238 9.16 -23.37 14.01
CA GLU A 238 10.15 -24.34 14.52
C GLU A 238 9.52 -25.62 15.14
N HIS A 239 8.21 -25.73 15.15
CA HIS A 239 7.45 -26.84 15.71
C HIS A 239 6.66 -27.64 14.64
N GLU A 240 6.89 -27.40 13.37
CA GLU A 240 6.47 -28.19 12.23
C GLU A 240 7.69 -28.84 11.55
#